data_135b7764fb5ef127271d8464beeeb819
#
_entry.id   135b7764fb5ef127271d8464beeeb819
#
_cell.length_a   1.000
_cell.length_b   1.000
_cell.length_c   1.000
_cell.angle_alpha   90.00
_cell.angle_beta   90.00
_cell.angle_gamma   90.00
#
_symmetry.space_group_name_H-M   'P 1'
#
loop_
_entity.id
_entity.type
_entity.pdbx_description
1 polymer ?
#
loop_
_entity_poly.entity_id
_entity_poly.type
_entity_poly.pdbx_seq_one_letter_code
_entity_poly.pdbx_strand_id
1 'polypeptide(L)'
;MMKNSELERLINEKLNTASFSDYGPNGLQVEGREAVQKIITGVTASQTLLDEAVRQEADAVIVHHGYFWKNESPIIRGMKRNRLKTLLANDINLYGYHLPLDAHPELGNNVQLAQLLGITVMGEIEPLVPWGELSMPVPGLELASWIEARLGRRPLWCGDTGPDTVKRVAWCTGGGQGFIDSAARFGVDAFITGEVSEQTIHSAREQGLHFYAAGHHATERGGIRALSEWLTENTDLDVTFIDIPNPA
;
A
#
# COMPACT_ATOMS: atom_id res chain seq x y z
N MET A 1 16.09 21.84 4.16
CA MET A 1 14.77 22.49 4.09
C MET A 1 14.41 22.67 2.63
N MET A 2 13.21 22.28 2.22
CA MET A 2 12.71 22.26 0.83
C MET A 2 11.37 22.96 0.77
N LYS A 3 10.99 23.57 -0.35
CA LYS A 3 9.63 24.09 -0.52
C LYS A 3 8.63 22.94 -0.66
N ASN A 4 7.41 23.11 -0.15
CA ASN A 4 6.33 22.13 -0.27
C ASN A 4 6.03 21.78 -1.73
N SER A 5 6.04 22.73 -2.64
CA SER A 5 5.86 22.51 -4.08
C SER A 5 7.04 21.79 -4.76
N GLU A 6 8.26 21.99 -4.26
CA GLU A 6 9.45 21.26 -4.73
C GLU A 6 9.40 19.79 -4.27
N LEU A 7 8.98 19.56 -3.02
CA LEU A 7 8.77 18.21 -2.49
C LEU A 7 7.70 17.46 -3.31
N GLU A 8 6.57 18.12 -3.59
CA GLU A 8 5.53 17.54 -4.44
C GLU A 8 6.07 17.15 -5.81
N ARG A 9 6.76 18.09 -6.49
CA ARG A 9 7.34 17.82 -7.80
C ARG A 9 8.34 16.67 -7.77
N LEU A 10 9.22 16.63 -6.77
CA LEU A 10 10.23 15.58 -6.60
C LEU A 10 9.57 14.18 -6.49
N ILE A 11 8.53 14.05 -5.65
CA ILE A 11 7.85 12.76 -5.46
C ILE A 11 6.99 12.42 -6.69
N ASN A 12 6.31 13.39 -7.29
CA ASN A 12 5.52 13.21 -8.50
C ASN A 12 6.38 12.70 -9.67
N GLU A 13 7.57 13.24 -9.86
CA GLU A 13 8.54 12.79 -10.86
C GLU A 13 9.04 11.37 -10.54
N LYS A 14 9.40 11.08 -9.29
CA LYS A 14 9.88 9.74 -8.88
C LYS A 14 8.82 8.68 -9.09
N LEU A 15 7.58 8.94 -8.68
CA LEU A 15 6.47 7.98 -8.80
C LEU A 15 5.74 8.02 -10.15
N ASN A 16 6.13 8.92 -11.06
CA ASN A 16 5.48 9.12 -12.36
C ASN A 16 3.95 9.26 -12.25
N THR A 17 3.49 10.09 -11.32
CA THR A 17 2.07 10.23 -10.98
C THR A 17 1.19 10.63 -12.17
N ALA A 18 1.74 11.38 -13.13
CA ALA A 18 1.03 11.84 -14.31
C ALA A 18 0.54 10.72 -15.25
N SER A 19 1.12 9.51 -15.14
CA SER A 19 0.71 8.35 -15.93
C SER A 19 -0.47 7.58 -15.36
N PHE A 20 -0.99 7.98 -14.19
CA PHE A 20 -2.05 7.26 -13.49
C PHE A 20 -3.38 8.03 -13.53
N SER A 21 -4.46 7.29 -13.81
CA SER A 21 -5.82 7.70 -13.50
C SER A 21 -6.23 7.01 -12.19
N ASP A 22 -6.48 7.77 -11.14
CA ASP A 22 -6.65 7.26 -9.79
C ASP A 22 -8.02 7.60 -9.19
N TYR A 23 -8.32 6.99 -8.05
CA TYR A 23 -9.55 7.19 -7.27
C TYR A 23 -9.51 8.44 -6.38
N GLY A 24 -8.36 9.05 -6.23
CA GLY A 24 -8.13 10.29 -5.47
C GLY A 24 -6.95 11.06 -6.06
N PRO A 25 -6.73 12.32 -5.63
CA PRO A 25 -5.61 13.12 -6.09
C PRO A 25 -4.29 12.58 -5.55
N ASN A 26 -3.30 12.40 -6.44
CA ASN A 26 -1.92 12.12 -6.05
C ASN A 26 -1.15 13.44 -5.95
N GLY A 27 -0.38 13.62 -4.88
CA GLY A 27 0.40 14.82 -4.60
C GLY A 27 -0.09 15.57 -3.36
N LEU A 28 0.09 16.88 -3.34
CA LEU A 28 -0.32 17.76 -2.24
C LEU A 28 -1.84 17.86 -2.16
N GLN A 29 -2.42 17.36 -1.09
CA GLN A 29 -3.87 17.32 -0.86
C GLN A 29 -4.36 18.40 0.09
N VAL A 30 -3.55 18.78 1.08
CA VAL A 30 -3.82 19.89 2.00
C VAL A 30 -2.53 20.69 2.14
N GLU A 31 -2.59 21.96 1.75
CA GLU A 31 -1.45 22.85 1.84
C GLU A 31 -1.30 23.39 3.27
N GLY A 32 -0.07 23.32 3.76
CA GLY A 32 0.38 23.90 5.03
C GLY A 32 1.49 24.93 4.79
N ARG A 33 2.52 24.91 5.65
CA ARG A 33 3.68 25.84 5.54
C ARG A 33 4.51 25.59 4.27
N GLU A 34 5.07 26.67 3.71
CA GLU A 34 5.88 26.60 2.49
C GLU A 34 7.19 25.81 2.69
N ALA A 35 7.83 25.99 3.85
CA ALA A 35 9.12 25.36 4.14
C ALA A 35 8.92 24.03 4.88
N VAL A 36 9.45 22.94 4.31
CA VAL A 36 9.40 21.59 4.86
C VAL A 36 10.80 21.10 5.21
N GLN A 37 10.97 20.64 6.44
CA GLN A 37 12.19 19.99 6.92
C GLN A 37 11.87 18.64 7.53
N LYS A 38 10.83 18.56 8.35
CA LYS A 38 10.46 17.36 9.08
C LYS A 38 9.18 16.73 8.52
N ILE A 39 9.27 15.46 8.17
CA ILE A 39 8.21 14.69 7.52
C ILE A 39 7.88 13.46 8.35
N ILE A 40 6.60 13.26 8.62
CA ILE A 40 6.07 12.00 9.11
C ILE A 40 5.43 11.25 7.93
N THR A 41 5.73 9.97 7.79
CA THR A 41 5.10 9.11 6.80
C THR A 41 4.31 8.00 7.48
N GLY A 42 3.27 7.50 6.82
CA GLY A 42 2.45 6.40 7.31
C GLY A 42 1.53 5.87 6.22
N VAL A 43 0.87 4.75 6.45
CA VAL A 43 0.01 4.14 5.42
C VAL A 43 -1.24 5.01 5.18
N THR A 44 -1.93 5.42 6.23
CA THR A 44 -3.22 6.11 6.15
C THR A 44 -3.21 7.40 6.98
N ALA A 45 -3.74 8.50 6.44
CA ALA A 45 -3.90 9.77 7.14
C ALA A 45 -5.03 9.71 8.19
N SER A 46 -4.88 8.79 9.16
CA SER A 46 -5.78 8.65 10.30
C SER A 46 -5.54 9.76 11.32
N GLN A 47 -6.52 10.04 12.19
CA GLN A 47 -6.34 11.03 13.26
C GLN A 47 -5.14 10.71 14.14
N THR A 48 -4.92 9.43 14.46
CA THR A 48 -3.77 8.99 15.27
C THR A 48 -2.43 9.35 14.63
N LEU A 49 -2.29 9.16 13.31
CA LEU A 49 -1.07 9.56 12.60
C LEU A 49 -0.88 11.08 12.61
N LEU A 50 -1.97 11.84 12.43
CA LEU A 50 -1.92 13.31 12.46
C LEU A 50 -1.57 13.85 13.85
N ASP A 51 -2.14 13.26 14.91
CA ASP A 51 -1.83 13.63 16.29
C ASP A 51 -0.35 13.38 16.61
N GLU A 52 0.20 12.30 16.09
CA GLU A 52 1.62 11.99 16.21
C GLU A 52 2.49 12.97 15.42
N ALA A 53 2.05 13.37 14.21
CA ALA A 53 2.74 14.40 13.42
C ALA A 53 2.77 15.76 14.16
N VAL A 54 1.67 16.16 14.79
CA VAL A 54 1.61 17.37 15.63
C VAL A 54 2.54 17.25 16.82
N ARG A 55 2.52 16.12 17.53
CA ARG A 55 3.39 15.87 18.70
C ARG A 55 4.87 15.97 18.34
N GLN A 56 5.23 15.55 17.15
CA GLN A 56 6.60 15.58 16.66
C GLN A 56 6.94 16.88 15.92
N GLU A 57 6.04 17.86 15.87
CA GLU A 57 6.23 19.15 15.17
C GLU A 57 6.60 18.97 13.70
N ALA A 58 5.91 18.06 13.01
CA ALA A 58 6.13 17.80 11.59
C ALA A 58 5.63 18.95 10.71
N ASP A 59 6.33 19.21 9.62
CA ASP A 59 5.96 20.18 8.59
C ASP A 59 5.05 19.55 7.52
N ALA A 60 5.18 18.23 7.35
CA ALA A 60 4.42 17.48 6.37
C ALA A 60 4.12 16.05 6.83
N VAL A 61 3.00 15.51 6.32
CA VAL A 61 2.62 14.11 6.41
C VAL A 61 2.50 13.57 5.00
N ILE A 62 3.13 12.43 4.71
CA ILE A 62 3.03 11.73 3.44
C ILE A 62 2.42 10.35 3.69
N VAL A 63 1.37 10.02 2.96
CA VAL A 63 0.62 8.77 3.13
C VAL A 63 0.33 8.08 1.81
N HIS A 64 0.00 6.79 1.90
CA HIS A 64 -0.59 6.05 0.80
C HIS A 64 -2.09 6.35 0.67
N HIS A 65 -2.83 6.28 1.77
CA HIS A 65 -4.26 6.62 1.81
C HIS A 65 -4.47 8.02 2.39
N GLY A 66 -4.65 8.99 1.50
CA GLY A 66 -5.01 10.36 1.86
C GLY A 66 -6.52 10.59 1.89
N TYR A 67 -6.94 11.74 1.36
CA TYR A 67 -8.33 12.22 1.35
C TYR A 67 -8.82 12.51 -0.07
N PHE A 68 -10.07 12.97 -0.16
CA PHE A 68 -10.70 13.44 -1.39
C PHE A 68 -10.90 12.34 -2.43
N TRP A 69 -11.31 11.16 -1.95
CA TRP A 69 -11.61 10.03 -2.82
C TRP A 69 -12.79 10.33 -3.74
N LYS A 70 -12.72 9.81 -4.96
CA LYS A 70 -13.83 9.86 -5.93
C LYS A 70 -15.10 9.30 -5.29
N ASN A 71 -16.20 10.05 -5.39
CA ASN A 71 -17.49 9.74 -4.78
C ASN A 71 -17.54 9.92 -3.25
N GLU A 72 -16.51 10.44 -2.60
CA GLU A 72 -16.58 10.85 -1.21
C GLU A 72 -17.46 12.10 -1.08
N SER A 73 -18.24 12.20 0.01
CA SER A 73 -19.04 13.40 0.30
C SER A 73 -18.15 14.65 0.37
N PRO A 74 -18.47 15.74 -0.35
CA PRO A 74 -17.71 16.99 -0.25
C PRO A 74 -17.95 17.73 1.07
N ILE A 75 -18.93 17.31 1.88
CA ILE A 75 -19.30 17.98 3.13
C ILE A 75 -18.26 17.67 4.20
N ILE A 76 -17.66 18.73 4.76
CA ILE A 76 -16.66 18.65 5.82
C ILE A 76 -17.32 18.66 7.19
N ARG A 77 -17.54 17.47 7.77
CA ARG A 77 -18.08 17.27 9.11
C ARG A 77 -17.53 16.00 9.76
N GLY A 78 -17.73 15.85 11.07
CA GLY A 78 -17.34 14.67 11.84
C GLY A 78 -15.84 14.36 11.73
N MET A 79 -15.51 13.13 11.41
CA MET A 79 -14.12 12.65 11.28
C MET A 79 -13.30 13.46 10.26
N LYS A 80 -13.84 13.72 9.08
CA LYS A 80 -13.17 14.49 8.01
C LYS A 80 -12.84 15.92 8.50
N ARG A 81 -13.81 16.57 9.18
CA ARG A 81 -13.59 17.90 9.78
C ARG A 81 -12.45 17.89 10.80
N ASN A 82 -12.41 16.89 11.67
CA ASN A 82 -11.40 16.83 12.72
C ASN A 82 -10.01 16.66 12.13
N ARG A 83 -9.83 15.76 11.18
CA ARG A 83 -8.57 15.53 10.46
C ARG A 83 -8.08 16.78 9.73
N LEU A 84 -8.95 17.40 8.92
CA LEU A 84 -8.62 18.64 8.20
C LEU A 84 -8.30 19.79 9.16
N LYS A 85 -9.06 19.92 10.28
CA LYS A 85 -8.77 20.93 11.31
C LYS A 85 -7.38 20.73 11.91
N THR A 86 -6.99 19.49 12.20
CA THR A 86 -5.65 19.19 12.73
C THR A 86 -4.55 19.66 11.78
N LEU A 87 -4.66 19.36 10.50
CA LEU A 87 -3.70 19.78 9.48
C LEU A 87 -3.64 21.31 9.36
N LEU A 88 -4.77 21.95 9.12
CA LEU A 88 -4.87 23.38 8.85
C LEU A 88 -4.49 24.24 10.08
N ALA A 89 -4.87 23.82 11.29
CA ALA A 89 -4.53 24.58 12.51
C ALA A 89 -3.06 24.49 12.91
N ASN A 90 -2.31 23.53 12.37
CA ASN A 90 -0.89 23.33 12.65
C ASN A 90 -0.01 23.58 11.40
N ASP A 91 -0.58 24.12 10.32
CA ASP A 91 0.12 24.39 9.05
C ASP A 91 0.90 23.19 8.53
N ILE A 92 0.35 21.96 8.65
CA ILE A 92 0.95 20.72 8.20
C ILE A 92 0.49 20.41 6.79
N ASN A 93 1.42 20.19 5.87
CA ASN A 93 1.15 19.72 4.52
C ASN A 93 0.72 18.24 4.56
N LEU A 94 -0.30 17.85 3.79
CA LEU A 94 -0.66 16.45 3.55
C LEU A 94 -0.44 16.09 2.10
N TYR A 95 0.36 15.05 1.86
CA TYR A 95 0.54 14.43 0.55
C TYR A 95 -0.04 13.03 0.57
N GLY A 96 -0.74 12.65 -0.50
CA GLY A 96 -1.22 11.29 -0.71
C GLY A 96 -0.71 10.72 -2.01
N TYR A 97 -0.24 9.47 -2.02
CA TYR A 97 0.22 8.76 -3.21
C TYR A 97 -0.34 7.34 -3.21
N HIS A 98 -1.35 7.08 -4.04
CA HIS A 98 -2.10 5.82 -4.07
C HIS A 98 -1.56 4.88 -5.16
N LEU A 99 -2.26 4.70 -6.28
CA LEU A 99 -1.85 3.74 -7.33
C LEU A 99 -0.40 3.92 -7.85
N PRO A 100 0.15 5.15 -7.96
CA PRO A 100 1.56 5.31 -8.30
C PRO A 100 2.51 4.63 -7.30
N LEU A 101 2.15 4.62 -6.01
CA LEU A 101 2.93 3.96 -4.97
C LEU A 101 2.65 2.45 -4.89
N ASP A 102 1.55 1.93 -5.45
CA ASP A 102 1.36 0.48 -5.62
C ASP A 102 2.21 -0.08 -6.75
N ALA A 103 2.25 0.65 -7.87
CA ALA A 103 2.82 0.17 -9.14
C ALA A 103 4.32 0.45 -9.31
N HIS A 104 4.93 1.34 -8.52
CA HIS A 104 6.31 1.73 -8.75
C HIS A 104 7.27 0.53 -8.71
N PRO A 105 8.14 0.34 -9.73
CA PRO A 105 8.92 -0.89 -9.90
C PRO A 105 10.00 -1.13 -8.83
N GLU A 106 10.39 -0.09 -8.08
CA GLU A 106 11.40 -0.17 -7.03
C GLU A 106 10.80 0.06 -5.64
N LEU A 107 9.95 1.09 -5.49
CA LEU A 107 9.41 1.52 -4.21
C LEU A 107 8.00 0.98 -3.94
N GLY A 108 7.31 0.45 -4.95
CA GLY A 108 5.89 0.15 -4.89
C GLY A 108 5.51 -0.94 -3.89
N ASN A 109 4.28 -0.86 -3.36
CA ASN A 109 3.76 -1.87 -2.44
C ASN A 109 3.86 -3.28 -3.02
N ASN A 110 3.53 -3.45 -4.31
CA ASN A 110 3.58 -4.76 -4.97
C ASN A 110 5.00 -5.34 -5.02
N VAL A 111 5.99 -4.56 -5.42
CA VAL A 111 7.39 -5.05 -5.49
C VAL A 111 7.97 -5.26 -4.10
N GLN A 112 7.64 -4.41 -3.14
CA GLN A 112 8.08 -4.55 -1.75
C GLN A 112 7.50 -5.81 -1.09
N LEU A 113 6.24 -6.14 -1.38
CA LEU A 113 5.64 -7.40 -0.92
C LEU A 113 6.34 -8.62 -1.54
N ALA A 114 6.64 -8.57 -2.84
CA ALA A 114 7.37 -9.64 -3.52
C ALA A 114 8.76 -9.87 -2.89
N GLN A 115 9.52 -8.80 -2.66
CA GLN A 115 10.83 -8.88 -2.00
C GLN A 115 10.73 -9.47 -0.59
N LEU A 116 9.74 -9.01 0.18
CA LEU A 116 9.50 -9.48 1.55
C LEU A 116 9.19 -10.98 1.60
N LEU A 117 8.43 -11.49 0.63
CA LEU A 117 8.02 -12.90 0.53
C LEU A 117 9.03 -13.76 -0.26
N GLY A 118 10.09 -13.17 -0.83
CA GLY A 118 11.07 -13.90 -1.63
C GLY A 118 10.52 -14.39 -2.97
N ILE A 119 9.59 -13.65 -3.57
CA ILE A 119 9.03 -13.95 -4.89
C ILE A 119 9.86 -13.24 -5.97
N THR A 120 10.34 -14.00 -6.96
CA THR A 120 10.97 -13.43 -8.15
C THR A 120 9.88 -12.95 -9.11
N VAL A 121 9.79 -11.64 -9.32
CA VAL A 121 8.81 -11.05 -10.24
C VAL A 121 9.13 -11.46 -11.68
N MET A 122 8.14 -11.99 -12.40
CA MET A 122 8.27 -12.45 -13.78
C MET A 122 7.52 -11.56 -14.78
N GLY A 123 6.51 -10.79 -14.33
CA GLY A 123 5.73 -9.90 -15.17
C GLY A 123 4.43 -9.47 -14.49
N GLU A 124 3.51 -8.95 -15.28
CA GLU A 124 2.16 -8.58 -14.86
C GLU A 124 1.10 -9.36 -15.67
N ILE A 125 0.02 -9.76 -15.01
CA ILE A 125 -1.16 -10.37 -15.66
C ILE A 125 -2.03 -9.26 -16.25
N GLU A 126 -2.23 -8.22 -15.47
CA GLU A 126 -2.93 -6.98 -15.82
C GLU A 126 -2.41 -5.87 -14.89
N PRO A 127 -2.70 -4.58 -15.16
CA PRO A 127 -2.21 -3.48 -14.32
C PRO A 127 -2.43 -3.73 -12.82
N LEU A 128 -1.39 -3.56 -12.01
CA LEU A 128 -1.37 -3.77 -10.56
C LEU A 128 -1.45 -5.24 -10.11
N VAL A 129 -1.43 -6.19 -11.01
CA VAL A 129 -1.46 -7.63 -10.70
C VAL A 129 -0.18 -8.30 -11.21
N PRO A 130 0.95 -8.12 -10.53
CA PRO A 130 2.16 -8.84 -10.86
C PRO A 130 2.02 -10.34 -10.56
N TRP A 131 2.87 -11.12 -11.24
CA TRP A 131 3.05 -12.54 -10.96
C TRP A 131 4.54 -12.89 -10.92
N GLY A 132 4.84 -13.99 -10.25
CA GLY A 132 6.20 -14.45 -10.12
C GLY A 132 6.30 -15.87 -9.59
N GLU A 133 7.52 -16.25 -9.23
CA GLU A 133 7.81 -17.59 -8.74
C GLU A 133 8.56 -17.55 -7.40
N LEU A 134 8.20 -18.48 -6.53
CA LEU A 134 9.02 -18.84 -5.36
C LEU A 134 10.27 -19.59 -5.83
N SER A 135 11.35 -19.48 -5.08
CA SER A 135 12.61 -20.17 -5.40
C SER A 135 12.46 -21.70 -5.46
N MET A 136 11.56 -22.25 -4.65
CA MET A 136 11.16 -23.67 -4.64
C MET A 136 9.66 -23.79 -4.36
N PRO A 137 9.01 -24.86 -4.84
CA PRO A 137 7.63 -25.16 -4.48
C PRO A 137 7.50 -25.39 -2.96
N VAL A 138 6.46 -24.83 -2.34
CA VAL A 138 6.17 -24.98 -0.91
C VAL A 138 4.72 -25.37 -0.70
N PRO A 139 4.38 -26.15 0.34
CA PRO A 139 2.98 -26.40 0.70
C PRO A 139 2.22 -25.09 0.99
N GLY A 140 0.95 -25.02 0.61
CA GLY A 140 0.15 -23.81 0.80
C GLY A 140 0.07 -23.33 2.24
N LEU A 141 0.02 -24.24 3.22
CA LEU A 141 0.05 -23.90 4.65
C LEU A 141 1.39 -23.32 5.09
N GLU A 142 2.49 -23.78 4.51
CA GLU A 142 3.82 -23.23 4.79
C GLU A 142 3.95 -21.80 4.25
N LEU A 143 3.41 -21.53 3.06
CA LEU A 143 3.34 -20.17 2.52
C LEU A 143 2.50 -19.25 3.42
N ALA A 144 1.38 -19.74 3.98
CA ALA A 144 0.59 -18.97 4.97
C ALA A 144 1.43 -18.61 6.19
N SER A 145 2.25 -19.53 6.70
CA SER A 145 3.16 -19.30 7.83
C SER A 145 4.28 -18.30 7.48
N TRP A 146 4.79 -18.32 6.26
CA TRP A 146 5.77 -17.32 5.80
C TRP A 146 5.16 -15.93 5.73
N ILE A 147 3.95 -15.82 5.17
CA ILE A 147 3.20 -14.55 5.11
C ILE A 147 3.00 -14.01 6.55
N GLU A 148 2.55 -14.85 7.49
CA GLU A 148 2.37 -14.48 8.89
C GLU A 148 3.68 -13.96 9.51
N ALA A 149 4.77 -14.68 9.33
CA ALA A 149 6.08 -14.32 9.90
C ALA A 149 6.61 -12.99 9.32
N ARG A 150 6.39 -12.72 8.03
CA ARG A 150 6.89 -11.53 7.35
C ARG A 150 6.03 -10.28 7.57
N LEU A 151 4.72 -10.46 7.59
CA LEU A 151 3.78 -9.35 7.78
C LEU A 151 3.40 -9.09 9.24
N GLY A 152 3.70 -10.02 10.15
CA GLY A 152 3.30 -9.95 11.55
C GLY A 152 1.79 -10.16 11.74
N ARG A 153 1.13 -10.76 10.74
CA ARG A 153 -0.32 -10.98 10.71
C ARG A 153 -0.64 -12.30 10.02
N ARG A 154 -1.44 -13.13 10.68
CA ARG A 154 -1.91 -14.38 10.09
C ARG A 154 -2.87 -14.09 8.94
N PRO A 155 -2.61 -14.59 7.72
CA PRO A 155 -3.55 -14.44 6.61
C PRO A 155 -4.79 -15.31 6.82
N LEU A 156 -5.95 -14.86 6.31
CA LEU A 156 -7.02 -15.79 6.00
C LEU A 156 -6.55 -16.61 4.80
N TRP A 157 -6.48 -17.93 4.96
CA TRP A 157 -6.05 -18.85 3.92
C TRP A 157 -7.19 -19.78 3.49
N CYS A 158 -7.41 -19.89 2.20
CA CYS A 158 -8.30 -20.87 1.56
C CYS A 158 -7.47 -21.67 0.55
N GLY A 159 -7.27 -22.94 0.78
CA GLY A 159 -6.40 -23.79 -0.06
C GLY A 159 -6.87 -25.24 -0.13
N ASP A 160 -8.12 -25.51 0.28
CA ASP A 160 -8.72 -26.85 0.36
C ASP A 160 -8.87 -27.55 -1.01
N THR A 161 -8.83 -26.83 -2.11
CA THR A 161 -8.90 -27.35 -3.48
C THR A 161 -7.69 -26.94 -4.35
N GLY A 162 -6.73 -26.25 -3.76
CA GLY A 162 -5.50 -25.83 -4.45
C GLY A 162 -4.53 -26.99 -4.70
N PRO A 163 -3.45 -26.77 -5.48
CA PRO A 163 -2.42 -27.76 -5.72
C PRO A 163 -1.67 -28.13 -4.42
N ASP A 164 -1.02 -29.29 -4.37
CA ASP A 164 -0.24 -29.73 -3.19
C ASP A 164 0.84 -28.74 -2.80
N THR A 165 1.45 -28.08 -3.79
CA THR A 165 2.50 -27.07 -3.59
C THR A 165 2.26 -25.83 -4.43
N VAL A 166 2.72 -24.70 -3.92
CA VAL A 166 2.69 -23.38 -4.58
C VAL A 166 4.09 -23.04 -5.08
N LYS A 167 4.21 -22.71 -6.36
CA LYS A 167 5.39 -22.12 -6.95
C LYS A 167 5.10 -20.83 -7.67
N ARG A 168 4.03 -20.79 -8.49
CA ARG A 168 3.61 -19.62 -9.25
C ARG A 168 2.58 -18.82 -8.45
N VAL A 169 2.88 -17.56 -8.20
CA VAL A 169 2.07 -16.68 -7.36
C VAL A 169 1.73 -15.40 -8.12
N ALA A 170 0.47 -14.99 -8.08
CA ALA A 170 0.08 -13.62 -8.42
C ALA A 170 -0.34 -12.88 -7.15
N TRP A 171 -0.24 -11.56 -7.17
CA TRP A 171 -0.64 -10.75 -6.01
C TRP A 171 -1.11 -9.36 -6.41
N CYS A 172 -1.86 -8.73 -5.52
CA CYS A 172 -2.22 -7.33 -5.57
C CYS A 172 -2.37 -6.86 -4.12
N THR A 173 -1.58 -5.88 -3.68
CA THR A 173 -1.66 -5.34 -2.33
C THR A 173 -3.00 -4.64 -2.09
N GLY A 174 -3.42 -4.50 -0.83
CA GLY A 174 -4.67 -3.83 -0.47
C GLY A 174 -5.94 -4.57 -0.89
N GLY A 175 -6.89 -3.87 -1.46
CA GLY A 175 -8.21 -4.38 -1.85
C GLY A 175 -8.25 -5.06 -3.22
N GLY A 176 -7.31 -5.96 -3.53
CA GLY A 176 -7.18 -6.61 -4.83
C GLY A 176 -7.96 -7.92 -5.02
N GLN A 177 -8.86 -8.32 -4.12
CA GLN A 177 -9.56 -9.61 -4.17
C GLN A 177 -10.38 -9.85 -5.45
N GLY A 178 -10.80 -8.79 -6.12
CA GLY A 178 -11.52 -8.88 -7.40
C GLY A 178 -10.71 -9.43 -8.56
N PHE A 179 -9.38 -9.46 -8.46
CA PHE A 179 -8.49 -9.97 -9.51
C PHE A 179 -8.27 -11.48 -9.47
N ILE A 180 -8.88 -12.19 -8.52
CA ILE A 180 -8.69 -13.64 -8.36
C ILE A 180 -9.01 -14.42 -9.63
N ASP A 181 -10.05 -14.04 -10.38
CA ASP A 181 -10.45 -14.75 -11.61
C ASP A 181 -9.43 -14.55 -12.75
N SER A 182 -8.78 -13.39 -12.82
CA SER A 182 -7.67 -13.14 -13.75
C SER A 182 -6.44 -13.96 -13.38
N ALA A 183 -6.10 -14.04 -12.11
CA ALA A 183 -5.02 -14.88 -11.60
C ALA A 183 -5.26 -16.36 -11.91
N ALA A 184 -6.48 -16.87 -11.66
CA ALA A 184 -6.85 -18.24 -11.95
C ALA A 184 -6.78 -18.56 -13.44
N ARG A 185 -7.34 -17.71 -14.32
CA ARG A 185 -7.24 -17.88 -15.78
C ARG A 185 -5.81 -17.88 -16.30
N PHE A 186 -4.93 -17.11 -15.69
CA PHE A 186 -3.51 -17.09 -16.02
C PHE A 186 -2.79 -18.40 -15.61
N GLY A 187 -3.34 -19.12 -14.63
CA GLY A 187 -2.86 -20.43 -14.20
C GLY A 187 -1.73 -20.34 -13.18
N VAL A 188 -1.84 -19.45 -12.20
CA VAL A 188 -0.98 -19.46 -11.00
C VAL A 188 -1.51 -20.45 -9.97
N ASP A 189 -0.64 -20.89 -9.06
CA ASP A 189 -0.98 -21.80 -7.98
C ASP A 189 -1.64 -21.08 -6.81
N ALA A 190 -1.34 -19.78 -6.66
CA ALA A 190 -1.81 -18.97 -5.54
C ALA A 190 -2.04 -17.51 -5.93
N PHE A 191 -3.01 -16.88 -5.24
CA PHE A 191 -3.25 -15.44 -5.28
C PHE A 191 -3.21 -14.84 -3.88
N ILE A 192 -2.40 -13.79 -3.70
CA ILE A 192 -2.23 -13.07 -2.43
C ILE A 192 -2.78 -11.66 -2.59
N THR A 193 -3.60 -11.20 -1.65
CA THR A 193 -4.07 -9.81 -1.59
C THR A 193 -4.31 -9.39 -0.14
N GLY A 194 -4.74 -8.15 0.11
CA GLY A 194 -5.01 -7.69 1.48
C GLY A 194 -6.38 -8.11 1.99
N GLU A 195 -7.40 -8.11 1.15
CA GLU A 195 -8.80 -8.30 1.53
C GLU A 195 -9.43 -9.58 0.96
N VAL A 196 -10.63 -9.90 1.48
CA VAL A 196 -11.46 -10.99 1.01
C VAL A 196 -12.92 -10.55 0.94
N SER A 197 -13.64 -11.01 -0.08
CA SER A 197 -15.09 -10.92 -0.20
C SER A 197 -15.69 -12.33 -0.17
N GLU A 198 -16.99 -12.47 0.09
CA GLU A 198 -17.65 -13.77 0.17
C GLU A 198 -17.43 -14.61 -1.09
N GLN A 199 -17.63 -14.04 -2.27
CA GLN A 199 -17.45 -14.72 -3.55
C GLN A 199 -15.98 -15.12 -3.83
N THR A 200 -15.00 -14.45 -3.24
CA THR A 200 -13.58 -14.77 -3.45
C THR A 200 -13.24 -16.20 -3.03
N ILE A 201 -13.85 -16.68 -1.94
CA ILE A 201 -13.64 -18.04 -1.43
C ILE A 201 -14.22 -19.08 -2.39
N HIS A 202 -15.40 -18.82 -2.96
CA HIS A 202 -15.98 -19.70 -3.97
C HIS A 202 -15.11 -19.73 -5.24
N SER A 203 -14.68 -18.57 -5.73
CA SER A 203 -13.75 -18.47 -6.87
C SER A 203 -12.46 -19.26 -6.63
N ALA A 204 -11.85 -19.16 -5.45
CA ALA A 204 -10.66 -19.91 -5.10
C ALA A 204 -10.90 -21.43 -5.16
N ARG A 205 -11.97 -21.91 -4.53
CA ARG A 205 -12.34 -23.33 -4.47
C ARG A 205 -12.68 -23.92 -5.81
N GLU A 206 -13.52 -23.23 -6.57
CA GLU A 206 -14.02 -23.74 -7.86
C GLU A 206 -12.96 -23.71 -8.95
N GLN A 207 -11.98 -22.79 -8.86
CA GLN A 207 -10.88 -22.67 -9.79
C GLN A 207 -9.59 -23.35 -9.31
N GLY A 208 -9.58 -23.92 -8.12
CA GLY A 208 -8.52 -24.79 -7.63
C GLY A 208 -7.20 -24.08 -7.36
N LEU A 209 -7.21 -22.87 -6.78
CA LEU A 209 -5.98 -22.15 -6.38
C LEU A 209 -5.99 -21.81 -4.90
N HIS A 210 -4.80 -21.64 -4.32
CA HIS A 210 -4.67 -21.10 -2.99
C HIS A 210 -4.99 -19.61 -2.98
N PHE A 211 -5.74 -19.14 -1.99
CA PHE A 211 -6.02 -17.74 -1.77
C PHE A 211 -5.57 -17.29 -0.37
N TYR A 212 -4.94 -16.12 -0.30
CA TYR A 212 -4.48 -15.52 0.96
C TYR A 212 -4.96 -14.07 1.05
N ALA A 213 -5.76 -13.75 2.07
CA ALA A 213 -6.04 -12.38 2.47
C ALA A 213 -5.10 -12.01 3.62
N ALA A 214 -4.06 -11.25 3.30
CA ALA A 214 -2.94 -11.01 4.18
C ALA A 214 -3.01 -9.69 4.96
N GLY A 215 -4.08 -8.92 4.77
CA GLY A 215 -4.33 -7.63 5.40
C GLY A 215 -4.08 -6.45 4.47
N HIS A 216 -5.06 -5.56 4.34
CA HIS A 216 -4.95 -4.36 3.51
C HIS A 216 -3.76 -3.52 3.97
N HIS A 217 -3.80 -3.05 5.21
CA HIS A 217 -2.72 -2.29 5.82
C HIS A 217 -1.38 -3.03 5.79
N ALA A 218 -1.38 -4.31 6.16
CA ALA A 218 -0.15 -5.10 6.28
C ALA A 218 0.57 -5.26 4.93
N THR A 219 -0.15 -5.39 3.82
CA THR A 219 0.42 -5.52 2.48
C THR A 219 0.88 -4.18 1.89
N GLU A 220 0.46 -3.04 2.44
CA GLU A 220 0.74 -1.70 1.92
C GLU A 220 1.71 -0.87 2.78
N ARG A 221 2.32 -1.45 3.81
CA ARG A 221 3.36 -0.78 4.58
C ARG A 221 4.67 -0.61 3.81
N GLY A 222 4.93 -1.49 2.86
CA GLY A 222 6.20 -1.58 2.15
C GLY A 222 6.49 -0.35 1.30
N GLY A 223 5.52 0.12 0.51
CA GLY A 223 5.70 1.24 -0.41
C GLY A 223 6.01 2.55 0.28
N ILE A 224 5.22 2.93 1.28
CA ILE A 224 5.45 4.18 1.99
C ILE A 224 6.74 4.16 2.82
N ARG A 225 7.14 3.00 3.33
CA ARG A 225 8.42 2.82 4.01
C ARG A 225 9.59 2.99 3.03
N ALA A 226 9.53 2.36 1.87
CA ALA A 226 10.54 2.51 0.83
C ALA A 226 10.64 3.94 0.30
N LEU A 227 9.51 4.65 0.16
CA LEU A 227 9.50 6.07 -0.19
C LEU A 227 10.17 6.92 0.90
N SER A 228 9.96 6.60 2.18
CA SER A 228 10.58 7.29 3.31
C SER A 228 12.09 7.14 3.31
N GLU A 229 12.57 5.92 3.08
CA GLU A 229 13.99 5.60 2.97
C GLU A 229 14.62 6.34 1.76
N TRP A 230 13.95 6.30 0.61
CA TRP A 230 14.39 7.01 -0.57
C TRP A 230 14.49 8.53 -0.37
N LEU A 231 13.50 9.15 0.29
CA LEU A 231 13.56 10.59 0.64
C LEU A 231 14.72 10.89 1.56
N THR A 232 14.96 10.06 2.58
CA THR A 232 16.10 10.23 3.51
C THR A 232 17.45 10.14 2.79
N GLU A 233 17.58 9.22 1.83
CA GLU A 233 18.83 9.02 1.09
C GLU A 233 19.09 10.09 0.03
N ASN A 234 18.04 10.68 -0.53
CA ASN A 234 18.16 11.61 -1.67
C ASN A 234 17.90 13.09 -1.32
N THR A 235 17.63 13.38 -0.05
CA THR A 235 17.39 14.75 0.44
C THR A 235 17.97 14.94 1.84
N ASP A 236 18.08 16.21 2.27
CA ASP A 236 18.48 16.57 3.65
C ASP A 236 17.25 16.69 4.58
N LEU A 237 16.12 16.06 4.24
CA LEU A 237 14.89 16.10 5.04
C LEU A 237 14.94 15.07 6.17
N ASP A 238 14.34 15.41 7.30
CA ASP A 238 14.15 14.51 8.45
C ASP A 238 12.84 13.73 8.24
N VAL A 239 12.94 12.47 7.81
CA VAL A 239 11.80 11.63 7.46
C VAL A 239 11.67 10.47 8.43
N THR A 240 10.52 10.35 9.08
CA THR A 240 10.22 9.27 10.02
C THR A 240 8.95 8.52 9.61
N PHE A 241 9.07 7.21 9.39
CA PHE A 241 7.92 6.33 9.18
C PHE A 241 7.29 5.93 10.52
N ILE A 242 5.96 6.06 10.61
CA ILE A 242 5.17 5.65 11.78
C ILE A 242 4.13 4.62 11.33
N ASP A 243 4.22 3.44 11.90
CA ASP A 243 3.24 2.38 11.70
C ASP A 243 2.10 2.54 12.73
N ILE A 244 0.91 2.91 12.25
CA ILE A 244 -0.30 2.91 13.06
C ILE A 244 -1.02 1.59 12.82
N PRO A 245 -1.03 0.66 13.78
CA PRO A 245 -1.59 -0.67 13.58
C PRO A 245 -3.05 -0.65 13.09
N ASN A 246 -3.33 -1.44 12.09
CA ASN A 246 -4.67 -1.66 11.57
C ASN A 246 -4.86 -3.16 11.33
N PRO A 247 -5.92 -3.80 11.89
CA PRO A 247 -6.15 -5.24 11.74
C PRO A 247 -6.76 -5.64 10.38
N ALA A 248 -7.19 -4.67 9.53
CA ALA A 248 -7.75 -4.92 8.20
C ALA A 248 -6.65 -5.19 7.15
#